data_ec83262e143b05ba6bedfe579bebac2d
#
_entry.id   ec83262e143b05ba6bedfe579bebac2d
#
_cell.length_a   1.000
_cell.length_b   1.000
_cell.length_c   1.000
_cell.angle_alpha   90.00
_cell.angle_beta   90.00
_cell.angle_gamma   90.00
#
_symmetry.space_group_name_H-M   'P 1'
#
loop_
_entity.id
_entity.type
_entity.pdbx_description
1 polymer ?
#
loop_
_entity_poly.entity_id
_entity_poly.type
_entity_poly.pdbx_seq_one_letter_code
_entity_poly.pdbx_strand_id
1 'polypeptide(L)'
;IATAQMMKAGANRGASGENAITVTVPKVDVIIGSISIVLANAMMGELTPGMAAAVASSPAPKLLLPLTQEDVEVIGISAEPLPHLVDHLVENRLRPMVEASLRD
;
A
#
# COMPACT_ATOMS: atom_id res chain seq x y z
N ILE A 1 -11.40 -10.60 -1.75
CA ILE A 1 -12.62 -9.81 -1.46
C ILE A 1 -12.36 -8.32 -1.61
N ALA A 2 -11.31 -7.81 -0.99
CA ALA A 2 -10.97 -6.39 -1.10
C ALA A 2 -10.69 -5.99 -2.56
N THR A 3 -9.98 -6.82 -3.31
CA THR A 3 -9.70 -6.58 -4.72
C THR A 3 -10.99 -6.52 -5.55
N ALA A 4 -11.92 -7.43 -5.28
CA ALA A 4 -13.20 -7.44 -5.99
C ALA A 4 -14.02 -6.17 -5.69
N GLN A 5 -14.00 -5.70 -4.43
CA GLN A 5 -14.68 -4.47 -4.04
C GLN A 5 -14.08 -3.24 -4.72
N MET A 6 -12.77 -3.19 -4.83
CA MET A 6 -12.08 -2.11 -5.53
C MET A 6 -12.41 -2.09 -7.00
N MET A 7 -12.49 -3.25 -7.64
CA MET A 7 -12.89 -3.34 -9.05
C MET A 7 -14.31 -2.83 -9.26
N LYS A 8 -15.24 -3.17 -8.36
CA LYS A 8 -16.60 -2.63 -8.40
C LYS A 8 -16.65 -1.13 -8.23
N ALA A 9 -15.72 -0.57 -7.45
CA ALA A 9 -15.64 0.88 -7.21
C ALA A 9 -14.95 1.64 -8.34
N GLY A 10 -14.53 0.96 -9.41
CA GLY A 10 -13.97 1.61 -10.58
C GLY A 10 -12.48 1.44 -10.79
N ALA A 11 -11.83 0.57 -10.04
CA ALA A 11 -10.42 0.28 -10.27
C ALA A 11 -10.24 -0.35 -11.65
N ASN A 12 -9.19 0.06 -12.36
CA ASN A 12 -8.94 -0.40 -13.73
C ASN A 12 -8.38 -1.83 -13.78
N ARG A 13 -7.60 -2.21 -12.78
CA ARG A 13 -6.99 -3.53 -12.67
C ARG A 13 -7.05 -4.01 -11.24
N GLY A 14 -7.14 -5.32 -11.07
CA GLY A 14 -7.07 -5.93 -9.76
C GLY A 14 -6.12 -7.12 -9.77
N ALA A 15 -5.46 -7.36 -8.64
CA ALA A 15 -4.57 -8.49 -8.46
C ALA A 15 -4.71 -9.02 -7.03
N SER A 16 -4.76 -10.34 -6.88
CA SER A 16 -4.74 -10.98 -5.58
C SER A 16 -3.94 -12.28 -5.66
N GLY A 17 -3.38 -12.66 -4.52
CA GLY A 17 -2.48 -13.81 -4.46
C GLY A 17 -1.03 -13.42 -4.70
N GLU A 18 -0.12 -14.23 -4.21
CA GLU A 18 1.31 -13.92 -4.20
C GLU A 18 1.87 -13.73 -5.60
N ASN A 19 1.53 -14.62 -6.52
CA ASN A 19 2.10 -14.54 -7.87
C ASN A 19 1.63 -13.27 -8.59
N ALA A 20 0.33 -12.96 -8.51
CA ALA A 20 -0.21 -11.76 -9.13
C ALA A 20 0.41 -10.49 -8.55
N ILE A 21 0.59 -10.43 -7.24
CA ILE A 21 1.24 -9.31 -6.56
C ILE A 21 2.70 -9.19 -7.02
N THR A 22 3.42 -10.30 -7.05
CA THR A 22 4.84 -10.32 -7.43
C THR A 22 5.06 -9.83 -8.87
N VAL A 23 4.14 -10.17 -9.76
CA VAL A 23 4.22 -9.74 -11.17
C VAL A 23 3.83 -8.27 -11.33
N THR A 24 2.85 -7.81 -10.58
CA THR A 24 2.27 -6.47 -10.73
C THR A 24 3.10 -5.37 -10.06
N VAL A 25 3.61 -5.63 -8.86
CA VAL A 25 4.29 -4.63 -8.04
C VAL A 25 5.47 -3.94 -8.75
N PRO A 26 6.32 -4.64 -9.53
CA PRO A 26 7.41 -3.95 -10.25
C PRO A 26 6.96 -2.97 -11.32
N LYS A 27 5.69 -2.99 -11.70
CA LYS A 27 5.15 -2.20 -12.82
C LYS A 27 4.31 -1.02 -12.39
N VAL A 28 4.15 -0.79 -11.08
CA VAL A 28 3.29 0.28 -10.59
C VAL A 28 4.10 1.55 -10.34
N ASP A 29 3.42 2.70 -10.34
CA ASP A 29 4.04 4.00 -10.15
C ASP A 29 4.14 4.39 -8.67
N VAL A 30 3.24 3.88 -7.85
CA VAL A 30 3.20 4.14 -6.41
C VAL A 30 2.48 2.99 -5.71
N ILE A 31 2.93 2.66 -4.51
CA ILE A 31 2.31 1.62 -3.69
C ILE A 31 1.70 2.30 -2.47
N ILE A 32 0.42 2.02 -2.21
CA ILE A 32 -0.32 2.58 -1.09
C ILE A 32 -0.91 1.43 -0.27
N GLY A 33 -0.79 1.50 1.04
CA GLY A 33 -1.37 0.50 1.91
C GLY A 33 -1.04 0.75 3.37
N SER A 34 -1.38 -0.22 4.22
CA SER A 34 -0.92 -0.21 5.60
C SER A 34 0.53 -0.68 5.67
N ILE A 35 1.20 -0.36 6.78
CA ILE A 35 2.57 -0.81 6.97
C ILE A 35 2.69 -2.35 6.99
N SER A 36 1.58 -3.05 7.22
CA SER A 36 1.57 -4.52 7.23
C SER A 36 2.00 -5.14 5.91
N ILE A 37 1.90 -4.41 4.79
CA ILE A 37 2.25 -4.98 3.48
C ILE A 37 3.74 -5.23 3.29
N VAL A 38 4.58 -4.72 4.20
CA VAL A 38 6.02 -5.02 4.19
C VAL A 38 6.42 -5.93 5.35
N LEU A 39 5.44 -6.47 6.07
CA LEU A 39 5.67 -7.35 7.22
C LEU A 39 5.33 -8.79 6.82
N ALA A 40 6.37 -9.61 6.69
CA ALA A 40 6.19 -11.02 6.32
C ALA A 40 5.25 -11.74 7.31
N ASN A 41 4.32 -12.52 6.77
CA ASN A 41 3.32 -13.28 7.52
C ASN A 41 2.28 -12.43 8.26
N ALA A 42 2.20 -11.13 7.96
CA ALA A 42 1.14 -10.27 8.48
C ALA A 42 -0.24 -10.75 8.01
N MET A 43 -1.29 -10.22 8.64
CA MET A 43 -2.68 -10.57 8.30
C MET A 43 -2.92 -12.08 8.38
N MET A 44 -2.48 -12.69 9.49
CA MET A 44 -2.65 -14.13 9.77
C MET A 44 -2.04 -15.01 8.67
N GLY A 45 -0.93 -14.55 8.09
CA GLY A 45 -0.22 -15.29 7.07
C GLY A 45 -0.68 -15.03 5.64
N GLU A 46 -1.70 -14.22 5.44
CA GLU A 46 -2.14 -13.88 4.08
C GLU A 46 -1.08 -13.10 3.31
N LEU A 47 -0.30 -12.28 4.02
CA LEU A 47 0.84 -11.59 3.42
C LEU A 47 2.07 -12.50 3.53
N THR A 48 2.36 -13.22 2.45
CA THR A 48 3.48 -14.15 2.44
C THR A 48 4.82 -13.39 2.45
N PRO A 49 5.91 -14.04 2.89
CA PRO A 49 7.24 -13.43 2.79
C PRO A 49 7.59 -12.96 1.38
N GLY A 50 7.15 -13.70 0.36
CA GLY A 50 7.36 -13.31 -1.04
C GLY A 50 6.66 -12.02 -1.41
N MET A 51 5.43 -11.84 -0.95
CA MET A 51 4.68 -10.60 -1.15
C MET A 51 5.36 -9.41 -0.47
N ALA A 52 5.75 -9.58 0.80
CA ALA A 52 6.42 -8.52 1.54
C ALA A 52 7.73 -8.13 0.86
N ALA A 53 8.50 -9.11 0.41
CA ALA A 53 9.75 -8.86 -0.31
C ALA A 53 9.51 -8.13 -1.63
N ALA A 54 8.49 -8.52 -2.38
CA ALA A 54 8.15 -7.88 -3.65
C ALA A 54 7.80 -6.41 -3.44
N VAL A 55 6.95 -6.11 -2.46
CA VAL A 55 6.55 -4.74 -2.15
C VAL A 55 7.75 -3.92 -1.69
N ALA A 56 8.53 -4.44 -0.73
CA ALA A 56 9.67 -3.73 -0.17
C ALA A 56 10.76 -3.47 -1.21
N SER A 57 10.93 -4.37 -2.17
CA SER A 57 11.97 -4.29 -3.20
C SER A 57 11.56 -3.47 -4.42
N SER A 58 10.29 -3.13 -4.56
CA SER A 58 9.81 -2.35 -5.70
C SER A 58 10.50 -0.98 -5.75
N PRO A 59 10.88 -0.48 -6.94
CA PRO A 59 11.41 0.88 -7.06
C PRO A 59 10.36 1.97 -6.85
N ALA A 60 9.08 1.62 -6.86
CA ALA A 60 8.01 2.59 -6.69
C ALA A 60 8.02 3.19 -5.28
N PRO A 61 7.73 4.49 -5.12
CA PRO A 61 7.50 5.07 -3.80
C PRO A 61 6.37 4.35 -3.08
N LYS A 62 6.51 4.23 -1.76
CA LYS A 62 5.53 3.53 -0.93
C LYS A 62 4.95 4.50 0.10
N LEU A 63 3.65 4.73 0.03
CA LEU A 63 2.92 5.58 0.97
C LEU A 63 2.15 4.66 1.91
N LEU A 64 2.66 4.47 3.11
CA LEU A 64 2.15 3.47 4.04
C LEU A 64 1.50 4.13 5.25
N LEU A 65 0.27 3.71 5.55
CA LEU A 65 -0.42 4.12 6.77
C LEU A 65 0.14 3.30 7.94
N PRO A 66 0.39 3.94 9.11
CA PRO A 66 1.00 3.26 10.26
C PRO A 66 -0.03 2.44 11.04
N LEU A 67 -0.81 1.64 10.35
CA LEU A 67 -1.88 0.82 10.93
C LEU A 67 -1.51 -0.64 10.76
N THR A 68 -1.47 -1.39 11.87
CA THR A 68 -1.18 -2.81 11.84
C THR A 68 -1.84 -3.50 13.01
N GLN A 69 -2.17 -4.78 12.84
CA GLN A 69 -2.68 -5.65 13.90
C GLN A 69 -1.56 -6.50 14.51
N GLU A 70 -0.35 -6.39 14.00
CA GLU A 70 0.81 -7.10 14.51
C GLU A 70 1.41 -6.37 15.71
N ASP A 71 2.29 -7.05 16.45
CA ASP A 71 3.04 -6.46 17.57
C ASP A 71 4.14 -5.55 17.06
N VAL A 72 3.76 -4.56 16.25
CA VAL A 72 4.68 -3.56 15.68
C VAL A 72 4.15 -2.18 16.02
N GLU A 73 4.98 -1.37 16.64
CA GLU A 73 4.65 -0.02 16.97
C GLU A 73 5.62 0.93 16.29
N VAL A 74 5.08 1.90 15.56
CA VAL A 74 5.89 2.90 14.87
C VAL A 74 6.05 4.10 15.79
N ILE A 75 7.26 4.33 16.27
CA ILE A 75 7.58 5.41 17.18
C ILE A 75 7.61 6.74 16.42
N GLY A 76 7.17 7.81 17.08
CA GLY A 76 7.16 9.14 16.47
C GLY A 76 5.88 9.49 15.73
N ILE A 77 4.91 8.59 15.73
CA ILE A 77 3.62 8.79 15.08
C ILE A 77 2.59 9.19 16.14
N SER A 78 1.83 10.25 15.87
CA SER A 78 0.69 10.60 16.72
C SER A 78 -0.55 9.82 16.25
N ALA A 79 -1.39 9.42 17.22
CA ALA A 79 -2.63 8.72 16.91
C ALA A 79 -3.61 9.67 16.21
N GLU A 80 -4.06 9.31 15.03
CA GLU A 80 -5.04 10.08 14.28
C GLU A 80 -6.12 9.14 13.73
N PRO A 81 -7.37 9.61 13.57
CA PRO A 81 -8.41 8.81 12.92
C PRO A 81 -8.01 8.45 11.49
N LEU A 82 -8.40 7.25 11.04
CA LEU A 82 -8.08 6.78 9.69
C LEU A 82 -8.49 7.76 8.59
N PRO A 83 -9.68 8.39 8.62
CA PRO A 83 -10.03 9.36 7.58
C PRO A 83 -9.02 10.52 7.46
N HIS A 84 -8.48 11.01 8.56
CA HIS A 84 -7.47 12.07 8.53
C HIS A 84 -6.18 11.58 7.88
N LEU A 85 -5.77 10.34 8.19
CA LEU A 85 -4.56 9.76 7.61
C LEU A 85 -4.71 9.58 6.10
N VAL A 86 -5.88 9.12 5.66
CA VAL A 86 -6.17 8.94 4.23
C VAL A 86 -6.16 10.30 3.52
N ASP A 87 -6.81 11.32 4.09
CA ASP A 87 -6.81 12.67 3.52
C ASP A 87 -5.39 13.23 3.41
N HIS A 88 -4.59 13.08 4.44
CA HIS A 88 -3.20 13.52 4.43
C HIS A 88 -2.41 12.82 3.33
N LEU A 89 -2.56 11.50 3.22
CA LEU A 89 -1.89 10.73 2.19
C LEU A 89 -2.25 11.21 0.80
N VAL A 90 -3.55 11.37 0.52
CA VAL A 90 -4.04 11.75 -0.80
C VAL A 90 -3.64 13.19 -1.13
N GLU A 91 -3.95 14.15 -0.25
CA GLU A 91 -3.79 15.57 -0.56
C GLU A 91 -2.34 16.04 -0.46
N ASN A 92 -1.58 15.56 0.54
CA ASN A 92 -0.25 16.09 0.82
C ASN A 92 0.88 15.25 0.21
N ARG A 93 0.61 13.99 -0.17
CA ARG A 93 1.65 13.11 -0.72
C ARG A 93 1.31 12.61 -2.11
N LEU A 94 0.15 11.99 -2.30
CA LEU A 94 -0.19 11.38 -3.59
C LEU A 94 -0.46 12.44 -4.67
N ARG A 95 -1.30 13.42 -4.39
CA ARG A 95 -1.65 14.44 -5.38
C ARG A 95 -0.42 15.20 -5.91
N PRO A 96 0.50 15.68 -5.04
CA PRO A 96 1.72 16.32 -5.55
C PRO A 96 2.58 15.41 -6.42
N MET A 97 2.64 14.12 -6.11
CA MET A 97 3.39 13.15 -6.93
C MET A 97 2.77 13.00 -8.32
N VAL A 98 1.44 12.91 -8.40
CA VAL A 98 0.73 12.79 -9.66
C VAL A 98 0.91 14.07 -10.49
N GLU A 99 0.76 15.23 -9.87
CA GLU A 99 0.94 16.51 -10.55
C GLU A 99 2.37 16.67 -11.09
N ALA A 100 3.35 16.30 -10.31
CA ALA A 100 4.75 16.35 -10.76
C ALA A 100 4.96 15.42 -11.97
N SER A 101 4.37 14.23 -11.95
CA SER A 101 4.44 13.27 -13.05
C SER A 101 3.82 13.84 -14.33
N LEU A 102 2.73 14.58 -14.20
CA LEU A 102 2.04 15.18 -15.37
C LEU A 102 2.82 16.33 -15.98
N ARG A 103 3.75 16.95 -15.26
CA ARG A 103 4.58 18.04 -15.77
C ARG A 103 5.77 17.57 -16.60
N ASP A 104 6.15 16.31 -16.38
CA ASP A 104 7.24 15.69 -17.10
C ASP A 104 6.72 15.09 -18.41
#